data_a51875aacd3f20f5526de635f92f2583
#
_entry.id   a51875aacd3f20f5526de635f92f2583
#
_cell.length_a   1.000
_cell.length_b   1.000
_cell.length_c   1.000
_cell.angle_alpha   90.00
_cell.angle_beta   90.00
_cell.angle_gamma   90.00
#
_symmetry.space_group_name_H-M   'P 1'
#
loop_
_entity.id
_entity.type
_entity.pdbx_description
1 polymer ?
#
loop_
_entity_poly.entity_id
_entity_poly.type
_entity_poly.pdbx_seq_one_letter_code
_entity_poly.pdbx_strand_id
1 'polypeptide(L)'
;MKDPVHVVFVGITVVALHWQVLHKHRIGCPVLSASEPIMTAETLHTAYARILRKRLWICGLLVLTLLACVLADITLGTTSFAAVDVIKAIFSPASVDPDTQVIVRELRLPFALMAVLVGVALSLAGAEMQTILNNPLASPFTLGVSSAASLGAALAIVLDLGIPGVPSSWLITANAFVFAFASVLLLQ
;
A
#
# COMPACT_ATOMS: atom_id res chain seq x y z
N MET A 1 11.45 21.68 6.61
CA MET A 1 11.45 20.81 5.43
C MET A 1 10.58 19.63 5.79
N LYS A 2 9.30 19.64 5.39
CA LYS A 2 8.36 18.53 5.69
C LYS A 2 8.37 17.65 4.44
N ASP A 3 9.00 16.50 4.55
CA ASP A 3 9.12 15.57 3.44
C ASP A 3 7.74 15.01 3.09
N PRO A 4 7.31 15.09 1.81
CA PRO A 4 6.00 14.60 1.34
C PRO A 4 5.81 13.09 1.58
N VAL A 5 6.90 12.36 1.70
CA VAL A 5 6.91 10.93 2.04
C VAL A 5 6.19 10.62 3.36
N HIS A 6 6.19 11.55 4.33
CA HIS A 6 5.48 11.36 5.59
C HIS A 6 3.95 11.30 5.44
N VAL A 7 3.37 12.04 4.50
CA VAL A 7 1.91 12.07 4.31
C VAL A 7 1.40 10.75 3.72
N VAL A 8 2.12 10.19 2.75
CA VAL A 8 1.78 8.88 2.15
C VAL A 8 2.03 7.76 3.16
N PHE A 9 3.12 7.84 3.93
CA PHE A 9 3.43 6.85 4.96
C PHE A 9 2.39 6.84 6.08
N VAL A 10 1.92 7.99 6.51
CA VAL A 10 0.83 8.13 7.51
C VAL A 10 -0.48 7.56 6.94
N GLY A 11 -0.81 7.83 5.67
CA GLY A 11 -2.00 7.27 5.03
C GLY A 11 -1.98 5.74 4.98
N ILE A 12 -0.86 5.15 4.58
CA ILE A 12 -0.69 3.68 4.52
C ILE A 12 -0.70 3.07 5.93
N THR A 13 -0.09 3.73 6.90
CA THR A 13 -0.07 3.28 8.31
C THR A 13 -1.47 3.33 8.93
N VAL A 14 -2.27 4.36 8.63
CA VAL A 14 -3.66 4.46 9.07
C VAL A 14 -4.52 3.35 8.46
N VAL A 15 -4.33 3.04 7.17
CA VAL A 15 -5.03 1.93 6.50
C VAL A 15 -4.65 0.58 7.13
N ALA A 16 -3.37 0.35 7.39
CA ALA A 16 -2.88 -0.88 8.02
C ALA A 16 -3.36 -1.04 9.47
N LEU A 17 -3.32 0.03 10.27
CA LEU A 17 -3.84 0.05 11.64
C LEU A 17 -5.36 -0.18 11.69
N HIS A 18 -6.10 0.41 10.77
CA HIS A 18 -7.55 0.23 10.69
C HIS A 18 -7.92 -1.20 10.28
N TRP A 19 -7.14 -1.81 9.41
CA TRP A 19 -7.31 -3.23 9.03
C TRP A 19 -7.04 -4.16 10.23
N GLN A 20 -6.03 -3.89 11.06
CA GLN A 20 -5.76 -4.63 12.30
C GLN A 20 -6.92 -4.52 13.31
N VAL A 21 -7.50 -3.32 13.46
CA VAL A 21 -8.66 -3.10 14.33
C VAL A 21 -9.88 -3.87 13.83
N LEU A 22 -10.11 -3.90 12.52
CA LEU A 22 -11.20 -4.67 11.92
C LEU A 22 -11.02 -6.18 12.06
N HIS A 23 -9.78 -6.68 12.01
CA HIS A 23 -9.47 -8.10 12.18
C HIS A 23 -9.58 -8.54 13.66
N LYS A 24 -9.23 -7.69 14.61
CA LYS A 24 -9.30 -7.97 16.04
C LYS A 24 -10.76 -8.18 16.53
N HIS A 25 -11.73 -7.60 15.85
CA HIS A 25 -13.16 -7.82 16.12
C HIS A 25 -13.75 -9.07 15.46
N ARG A 26 -12.94 -9.89 14.79
CA ARG A 26 -13.41 -11.08 14.06
C ARG A 26 -13.55 -12.34 14.92
N ILE A 27 -12.99 -12.38 16.12
CA ILE A 27 -12.97 -13.59 16.95
C ILE A 27 -13.84 -13.37 18.17
N GLY A 28 -15.10 -13.16 17.92
CA GLY A 28 -16.16 -13.42 18.85
C GLY A 28 -17.14 -14.37 18.15
N CYS A 29 -16.76 -15.62 17.94
CA CYS A 29 -17.79 -16.66 17.83
C CYS A 29 -18.54 -16.62 19.15
N PRO A 30 -19.82 -16.22 19.19
CA PRO A 30 -20.63 -16.45 20.36
C PRO A 30 -20.65 -17.97 20.54
N VAL A 31 -20.09 -18.45 21.64
CA VAL A 31 -20.35 -19.81 22.09
C VAL A 31 -21.87 -19.89 22.23
N LEU A 32 -22.51 -20.60 21.30
CA LEU A 32 -23.94 -20.85 21.29
C LEU A 32 -24.26 -21.57 22.58
N SER A 33 -24.70 -20.82 23.57
CA SER A 33 -25.36 -21.40 24.72
C SER A 33 -26.68 -22.03 24.21
N ALA A 34 -26.97 -23.26 24.62
CA ALA A 34 -28.10 -24.06 24.14
C ALA A 34 -29.50 -23.47 24.43
N SER A 35 -29.58 -22.22 24.86
CA SER A 35 -30.82 -21.50 25.24
C SER A 35 -31.13 -20.30 24.32
N GLU A 36 -30.35 -20.03 23.26
CA GLU A 36 -30.67 -18.96 22.32
C GLU A 36 -31.80 -19.37 21.38
N PRO A 37 -32.82 -18.51 21.16
CA PRO A 37 -33.89 -18.79 20.21
C PRO A 37 -33.31 -18.99 18.82
N ILE A 38 -33.78 -20.00 18.10
CA ILE A 38 -33.40 -20.33 16.73
C ILE A 38 -33.51 -19.05 15.89
N MET A 39 -32.36 -18.47 15.54
CA MET A 39 -32.30 -17.26 14.71
C MET A 39 -32.94 -17.58 13.36
N THR A 40 -34.03 -16.91 13.05
CA THR A 40 -34.72 -17.09 11.76
C THR A 40 -33.80 -16.61 10.64
N ALA A 41 -33.92 -17.24 9.46
CA ALA A 41 -33.09 -16.87 8.28
C ALA A 41 -33.18 -15.36 7.96
N GLU A 42 -34.30 -14.74 8.26
CA GLU A 42 -34.55 -13.31 8.05
C GLU A 42 -33.74 -12.42 9.00
N THR A 43 -33.53 -12.81 10.24
CA THR A 43 -32.67 -12.07 11.19
C THR A 43 -31.21 -12.22 10.85
N LEU A 44 -30.75 -13.36 10.32
CA LEU A 44 -29.41 -13.57 9.80
C LEU A 44 -29.12 -12.67 8.59
N HIS A 45 -30.05 -12.59 7.62
CA HIS A 45 -29.92 -11.75 6.44
C HIS A 45 -29.78 -10.25 6.80
N THR A 46 -30.62 -9.77 7.72
CA THR A 46 -30.59 -8.36 8.15
C THR A 46 -29.33 -8.02 8.93
N ALA A 47 -28.86 -8.91 9.79
CA ALA A 47 -27.59 -8.76 10.53
C ALA A 47 -26.39 -8.75 9.57
N TYR A 48 -26.35 -9.67 8.61
CA TYR A 48 -25.29 -9.74 7.60
C TYR A 48 -25.26 -8.51 6.70
N ALA A 49 -26.42 -8.04 6.22
CA ALA A 49 -26.52 -6.84 5.41
C ALA A 49 -26.04 -5.58 6.15
N ARG A 50 -26.29 -5.48 7.45
CA ARG A 50 -25.84 -4.38 8.30
C ARG A 50 -24.31 -4.38 8.42
N ILE A 51 -23.71 -5.55 8.67
CA ILE A 51 -22.25 -5.71 8.77
C ILE A 51 -21.60 -5.39 7.42
N LEU A 52 -22.15 -5.89 6.32
CA LEU A 52 -21.64 -5.65 4.98
C LEU A 52 -21.67 -4.16 4.62
N ARG A 53 -22.81 -3.50 4.90
CA ARG A 53 -22.95 -2.04 4.66
C ARG A 53 -21.95 -1.23 5.47
N LYS A 54 -21.75 -1.57 6.76
CA LYS A 54 -20.75 -0.90 7.60
C LYS A 54 -19.34 -1.09 7.03
N ARG A 55 -18.99 -2.28 6.56
CA ARG A 55 -17.68 -2.56 5.93
C ARG A 55 -17.50 -1.77 4.63
N LEU A 56 -18.53 -1.71 3.78
CA LEU A 56 -18.48 -0.93 2.55
C LEU A 56 -18.29 0.57 2.81
N TRP A 57 -18.96 1.12 3.83
CA TRP A 57 -18.75 2.51 4.24
C TRP A 57 -17.33 2.77 4.72
N ILE A 58 -16.75 1.86 5.51
CA ILE A 58 -15.37 1.97 5.98
C ILE A 58 -14.40 1.87 4.80
N CYS A 59 -14.59 0.92 3.90
CA CYS A 59 -13.76 0.80 2.69
C CYS A 59 -13.87 2.06 1.82
N GLY A 60 -15.07 2.60 1.63
CA GLY A 60 -15.28 3.84 0.89
C GLY A 60 -14.55 5.04 1.52
N LEU A 61 -14.62 5.16 2.84
CA LEU A 61 -13.90 6.20 3.58
C LEU A 61 -12.38 6.06 3.43
N LEU A 62 -11.85 4.82 3.50
CA LEU A 62 -10.43 4.55 3.33
C LEU A 62 -9.94 4.89 1.92
N VAL A 63 -10.71 4.54 0.89
CA VAL A 63 -10.39 4.91 -0.49
C VAL A 63 -10.42 6.43 -0.68
N LEU A 64 -11.40 7.11 -0.12
CA LEU A 64 -11.48 8.57 -0.16
C LEU A 64 -10.27 9.22 0.54
N THR A 65 -9.89 8.71 1.70
CA THR A 65 -8.70 9.18 2.43
C THR A 65 -7.42 8.94 1.62
N LEU A 66 -7.30 7.77 0.98
CA LEU A 66 -6.16 7.46 0.12
C LEU A 66 -6.06 8.44 -1.05
N LEU A 67 -7.17 8.70 -1.74
CA LEU A 67 -7.22 9.67 -2.84
C LEU A 67 -6.86 11.09 -2.37
N ALA A 68 -7.36 11.51 -1.21
CA ALA A 68 -7.01 12.79 -0.62
C ALA A 68 -5.52 12.89 -0.27
N CYS A 69 -4.92 11.82 0.28
CA CYS A 69 -3.49 11.75 0.56
C CYS A 69 -2.64 11.80 -0.72
N VAL A 70 -3.04 11.10 -1.78
CA VAL A 70 -2.33 11.13 -3.08
C VAL A 70 -2.40 12.53 -3.69
N LEU A 71 -3.55 13.19 -3.66
CA LEU A 71 -3.69 14.57 -4.11
C LEU A 71 -2.83 15.53 -3.28
N ALA A 72 -2.84 15.36 -1.96
CA ALA A 72 -1.99 16.17 -1.07
C ALA A 72 -0.51 15.97 -1.36
N ASP A 73 -0.07 14.75 -1.62
CA ASP A 73 1.32 14.42 -1.96
C ASP A 73 1.76 15.09 -3.28
N ILE A 74 0.90 15.06 -4.29
CA ILE A 74 1.18 15.69 -5.58
C ILE A 74 1.16 17.22 -5.47
N THR A 75 0.34 17.81 -4.59
CA THR A 75 0.24 19.28 -4.42
C THR A 75 1.29 19.84 -3.47
N LEU A 76 1.64 19.11 -2.41
CA LEU A 76 2.56 19.52 -1.36
C LEU A 76 3.96 18.95 -1.65
N GLY A 77 4.82 19.71 -2.30
CA GLY A 77 6.20 19.34 -2.57
C GLY A 77 7.15 20.52 -2.40
N THR A 78 8.35 20.43 -2.95
CA THR A 78 9.35 21.52 -2.96
C THR A 78 8.82 22.79 -3.61
N THR A 79 7.94 22.64 -4.60
CA THR A 79 7.09 23.69 -5.18
C THR A 79 5.65 23.34 -4.90
N SER A 80 4.89 24.23 -4.26
CA SER A 80 3.45 24.05 -4.02
C SER A 80 2.69 24.46 -5.28
N PHE A 81 1.88 23.52 -5.79
CA PHE A 81 0.96 23.79 -6.89
C PHE A 81 -0.47 23.84 -6.35
N ALA A 82 -1.32 24.66 -6.97
CA ALA A 82 -2.73 24.61 -6.64
C ALA A 82 -3.32 23.26 -7.11
N ALA A 83 -4.20 22.67 -6.29
CA ALA A 83 -4.83 21.36 -6.61
C ALA A 83 -5.54 21.39 -7.98
N VAL A 84 -6.07 22.54 -8.36
CA VAL A 84 -6.72 22.75 -9.67
C VAL A 84 -5.72 22.61 -10.82
N ASP A 85 -4.49 23.13 -10.66
CA ASP A 85 -3.46 23.05 -11.70
C ASP A 85 -2.92 21.64 -11.83
N VAL A 86 -2.84 20.89 -10.73
CA VAL A 86 -2.49 19.46 -10.75
C VAL A 86 -3.53 18.65 -11.53
N ILE A 87 -4.82 18.87 -11.25
CA ILE A 87 -5.91 18.19 -11.96
C ILE A 87 -5.90 18.56 -13.45
N LYS A 88 -5.69 19.84 -13.79
CA LYS A 88 -5.55 20.29 -15.18
C LYS A 88 -4.32 19.67 -15.85
N ALA A 89 -3.17 19.61 -15.19
CA ALA A 89 -1.96 19.00 -15.73
C ALA A 89 -2.16 17.50 -16.08
N ILE A 90 -3.01 16.79 -15.32
CA ILE A 90 -3.33 15.39 -15.59
C ILE A 90 -4.32 15.23 -16.77
N PHE A 91 -5.42 15.99 -16.77
CA PHE A 91 -6.53 15.80 -17.72
C PHE A 91 -6.49 16.75 -18.94
N SER A 92 -5.87 17.93 -18.81
CA SER A 92 -5.80 18.96 -19.87
C SER A 92 -4.43 19.62 -19.90
N PRO A 93 -3.37 18.86 -20.28
CA PRO A 93 -1.98 19.32 -20.18
C PRO A 93 -1.70 20.62 -20.94
N ALA A 94 -2.38 20.87 -22.05
CA ALA A 94 -2.22 22.09 -22.87
C ALA A 94 -2.68 23.39 -22.17
N SER A 95 -3.36 23.31 -21.03
CA SER A 95 -3.91 24.47 -20.30
C SER A 95 -3.05 24.92 -19.12
N VAL A 96 -1.89 24.28 -18.91
CA VAL A 96 -1.01 24.53 -17.76
C VAL A 96 0.39 24.86 -18.26
N ASP A 97 1.14 25.63 -17.47
CA ASP A 97 2.53 25.98 -17.75
C ASP A 97 3.38 24.72 -18.01
N PRO A 98 4.25 24.72 -19.04
CA PRO A 98 5.07 23.56 -19.42
C PRO A 98 5.91 22.98 -18.28
N ASP A 99 6.48 23.83 -17.44
CA ASP A 99 7.28 23.38 -16.30
C ASP A 99 6.44 22.63 -15.26
N THR A 100 5.25 23.14 -14.96
CA THR A 100 4.29 22.48 -14.07
C THR A 100 3.83 21.15 -14.63
N GLN A 101 3.59 21.09 -15.94
CA GLN A 101 3.18 19.85 -16.62
C GLN A 101 4.25 18.76 -16.48
N VAL A 102 5.51 19.09 -16.75
CA VAL A 102 6.63 18.14 -16.65
C VAL A 102 6.79 17.65 -15.20
N ILE A 103 6.79 18.56 -14.23
CA ILE A 103 6.96 18.21 -12.82
C ILE A 103 5.83 17.28 -12.33
N VAL A 104 4.58 17.58 -12.70
CA VAL A 104 3.44 16.80 -12.25
C VAL A 104 3.37 15.44 -12.93
N ARG A 105 3.54 15.36 -14.26
CA ARG A 105 3.34 14.13 -15.02
C ARG A 105 4.57 13.22 -15.05
N GLU A 106 5.78 13.80 -15.14
CA GLU A 106 7.00 13.02 -15.32
C GLU A 106 7.65 12.65 -13.97
N LEU A 107 7.41 13.45 -12.92
CA LEU A 107 8.02 13.21 -11.62
C LEU A 107 6.96 12.79 -10.59
N ARG A 108 6.03 13.66 -10.24
CA ARG A 108 5.17 13.44 -9.06
C ARG A 108 4.15 12.33 -9.25
N LEU A 109 3.49 12.27 -10.40
CA LEU A 109 2.47 11.27 -10.68
C LEU A 109 3.03 9.84 -10.68
N PRO A 110 4.17 9.52 -11.34
CA PRO A 110 4.76 8.20 -11.28
C PRO A 110 5.17 7.79 -9.86
N PHE A 111 5.77 8.71 -9.08
CA PHE A 111 6.14 8.42 -7.68
C PHE A 111 4.91 8.13 -6.80
N ALA A 112 3.86 8.93 -6.92
CA ALA A 112 2.61 8.73 -6.19
C ALA A 112 1.94 7.39 -6.55
N LEU A 113 1.89 7.05 -7.84
CA LEU A 113 1.36 5.76 -8.30
C LEU A 113 2.21 4.58 -7.80
N MET A 114 3.53 4.69 -7.85
CA MET A 114 4.42 3.66 -7.31
C MET A 114 4.22 3.47 -5.80
N ALA A 115 4.05 4.54 -5.04
CA ALA A 115 3.79 4.46 -3.60
C ALA A 115 2.48 3.70 -3.31
N VAL A 116 1.42 3.98 -4.06
CA VAL A 116 0.13 3.26 -3.93
C VAL A 116 0.30 1.78 -4.30
N LEU A 117 0.93 1.46 -5.44
CA LEU A 117 1.12 0.08 -5.89
C LEU A 117 1.96 -0.74 -4.92
N VAL A 118 3.07 -0.18 -4.43
CA VAL A 118 3.93 -0.84 -3.44
C VAL A 118 3.17 -1.03 -2.13
N GLY A 119 2.41 -0.04 -1.68
CA GLY A 119 1.58 -0.14 -0.48
C GLY A 119 0.53 -1.25 -0.57
N VAL A 120 -0.16 -1.36 -1.71
CA VAL A 120 -1.14 -2.43 -1.97
C VAL A 120 -0.45 -3.80 -1.99
N ALA A 121 0.69 -3.93 -2.69
CA ALA A 121 1.43 -5.19 -2.76
C ALA A 121 1.92 -5.65 -1.38
N LEU A 122 2.50 -4.76 -0.58
CA LEU A 122 2.96 -5.08 0.78
C LEU A 122 1.80 -5.42 1.72
N SER A 123 0.67 -4.75 1.58
CA SER A 123 -0.54 -5.01 2.36
C SER A 123 -1.11 -6.40 2.08
N LEU A 124 -1.16 -6.77 0.80
CA LEU A 124 -1.61 -8.10 0.36
C LEU A 124 -0.66 -9.19 0.83
N ALA A 125 0.65 -9.02 0.60
CA ALA A 125 1.66 -9.96 1.06
C ALA A 125 1.64 -10.13 2.59
N GLY A 126 1.45 -9.04 3.34
CA GLY A 126 1.32 -9.09 4.79
C GLY A 126 0.10 -9.89 5.25
N ALA A 127 -1.05 -9.70 4.59
CA ALA A 127 -2.27 -10.44 4.90
C ALA A 127 -2.10 -11.96 4.66
N GLU A 128 -1.50 -12.33 3.53
CA GLU A 128 -1.19 -13.73 3.21
C GLU A 128 -0.23 -14.35 4.22
N MET A 129 0.85 -13.63 4.56
CA MET A 129 1.82 -14.11 5.55
C MET A 129 1.19 -14.36 6.93
N GLN A 130 0.35 -13.44 7.40
CA GLN A 130 -0.35 -13.60 8.66
C GLN A 130 -1.25 -14.84 8.67
N THR A 131 -1.87 -15.13 7.54
CA THR A 131 -2.74 -16.29 7.37
C THR A 131 -1.94 -17.60 7.35
N ILE A 132 -0.87 -17.66 6.55
CA ILE A 132 -0.03 -18.87 6.38
C ILE A 132 0.68 -19.22 7.68
N LEU A 133 1.27 -18.21 8.35
CA LEU A 133 2.01 -18.40 9.59
C LEU A 133 1.13 -18.46 10.85
N ASN A 134 -0.19 -18.26 10.69
CA ASN A 134 -1.14 -18.14 11.79
C ASN A 134 -0.65 -17.19 12.90
N ASN A 135 0.03 -16.11 12.50
CA ASN A 135 0.66 -15.15 13.39
C ASN A 135 0.32 -13.71 12.94
N PRO A 136 -0.44 -12.95 13.73
CA PRO A 136 -0.84 -11.58 13.38
C PRO A 136 0.33 -10.58 13.36
N LEU A 137 1.50 -10.95 13.87
CA LEU A 137 2.72 -10.12 13.87
C LEU A 137 3.61 -10.36 12.65
N ALA A 138 3.26 -11.34 11.81
CA ALA A 138 4.04 -11.65 10.61
C ALA A 138 3.88 -10.53 9.56
N SER A 139 5.01 -10.12 8.98
CA SER A 139 5.07 -9.15 7.90
C SER A 139 6.32 -9.40 7.04
N PRO A 140 6.37 -8.90 5.78
CA PRO A 140 7.58 -8.97 4.96
C PRO A 140 8.81 -8.33 5.62
N PHE A 141 8.60 -7.36 6.51
CA PHE A 141 9.67 -6.69 7.25
C PHE A 141 10.22 -7.59 8.37
N THR A 142 9.33 -8.24 9.15
CA THR A 142 9.74 -9.10 10.28
C THR A 142 10.44 -10.37 9.81
N LEU A 143 10.17 -10.86 8.62
CA LEU A 143 10.86 -12.00 8.00
C LEU A 143 12.16 -11.62 7.29
N GLY A 144 12.55 -10.36 7.30
CA GLY A 144 13.81 -9.92 6.71
C GLY A 144 13.84 -9.85 5.17
N VAL A 145 12.71 -10.04 4.50
CA VAL A 145 12.62 -10.00 3.03
C VAL A 145 13.03 -8.63 2.49
N SER A 146 12.58 -7.56 3.15
CA SER A 146 12.96 -6.19 2.76
C SER A 146 14.45 -5.91 2.96
N SER A 147 15.06 -6.46 4.03
CA SER A 147 16.49 -6.31 4.28
C SER A 147 17.31 -7.07 3.24
N ALA A 148 16.88 -8.28 2.85
CA ALA A 148 17.52 -9.05 1.79
C ALA A 148 17.42 -8.33 0.44
N ALA A 149 16.25 -7.77 0.09
CA ALA A 149 16.09 -6.96 -1.12
C ALA A 149 17.04 -5.74 -1.13
N SER A 150 17.15 -5.03 -0.01
CA SER A 150 18.06 -3.89 0.13
C SER A 150 19.52 -4.30 -0.02
N LEU A 151 19.92 -5.43 0.54
CA LEU A 151 21.26 -6.00 0.37
C LEU A 151 21.53 -6.30 -1.11
N GLY A 152 20.58 -6.97 -1.78
CA GLY A 152 20.70 -7.27 -3.21
C GLY A 152 20.85 -6.01 -4.08
N ALA A 153 20.04 -5.00 -3.82
CA ALA A 153 20.15 -3.71 -4.52
C ALA A 153 21.52 -3.04 -4.26
N ALA A 154 21.98 -3.01 -3.00
CA ALA A 154 23.24 -2.43 -2.62
C ALA A 154 24.44 -3.14 -3.28
N LEU A 155 24.42 -4.47 -3.34
CA LEU A 155 25.46 -5.25 -4.03
C LEU A 155 25.51 -4.92 -5.53
N ALA A 156 24.36 -4.78 -6.20
CA ALA A 156 24.33 -4.41 -7.62
C ALA A 156 24.94 -3.04 -7.86
N ILE A 157 24.72 -2.08 -6.95
CA ILE A 157 25.27 -0.72 -7.04
C ILE A 157 26.77 -0.72 -6.75
N VAL A 158 27.20 -1.37 -5.65
CA VAL A 158 28.59 -1.34 -5.17
C VAL A 158 29.52 -2.11 -6.11
N LEU A 159 29.07 -3.25 -6.62
CA LEU A 159 29.84 -4.09 -7.53
C LEU A 159 29.76 -3.62 -9.00
N ASP A 160 29.00 -2.55 -9.25
CA ASP A 160 28.75 -2.00 -10.59
C ASP A 160 28.42 -3.11 -11.62
N LEU A 161 27.45 -3.96 -11.24
CA LEU A 161 27.04 -5.10 -12.06
C LEU A 161 26.34 -4.57 -13.33
N GLY A 162 27.15 -4.29 -14.34
CA GLY A 162 26.72 -3.79 -15.63
C GLY A 162 26.63 -4.93 -16.68
N ILE A 163 25.49 -5.05 -17.35
CA ILE A 163 25.36 -5.86 -18.57
C ILE A 163 25.25 -4.90 -19.74
N PRO A 164 26.13 -4.97 -20.77
CA PRO A 164 26.04 -4.12 -21.93
C PRO A 164 24.65 -4.18 -22.58
N GLY A 165 24.01 -2.99 -22.75
CA GLY A 165 22.70 -2.88 -23.35
C GLY A 165 21.51 -2.97 -22.36
N VAL A 166 21.74 -3.23 -21.08
CA VAL A 166 20.69 -3.23 -20.05
C VAL A 166 20.83 -2.01 -19.16
N PRO A 167 19.76 -1.21 -18.95
CA PRO A 167 19.81 -0.10 -18.00
C PRO A 167 20.15 -0.58 -16.58
N SER A 168 21.04 0.13 -15.89
CA SER A 168 21.47 -0.23 -14.52
C SER A 168 20.31 -0.34 -13.52
N SER A 169 19.27 0.47 -13.68
CA SER A 169 18.06 0.41 -12.85
C SER A 169 17.37 -0.96 -12.89
N TRP A 170 17.36 -1.62 -14.05
CA TRP A 170 16.77 -2.96 -14.19
C TRP A 170 17.60 -4.03 -13.49
N LEU A 171 18.92 -3.92 -13.56
CA LEU A 171 19.82 -4.85 -12.88
C LEU A 171 19.72 -4.73 -11.35
N ILE A 172 19.65 -3.50 -10.84
CA ILE A 172 19.44 -3.25 -9.42
C ILE A 172 18.11 -3.88 -8.94
N THR A 173 17.04 -3.66 -9.68
CA THR A 173 15.71 -4.21 -9.36
C THR A 173 15.69 -5.73 -9.43
N ALA A 174 16.28 -6.32 -10.48
CA ALA A 174 16.36 -7.77 -10.64
C ALA A 174 17.17 -8.41 -9.50
N ASN A 175 18.31 -7.83 -9.13
CA ASN A 175 19.14 -8.34 -8.05
C ASN A 175 18.43 -8.24 -6.69
N ALA A 176 17.75 -7.12 -6.42
CA ALA A 176 16.91 -6.98 -5.23
C ALA A 176 15.84 -8.07 -5.15
N PHE A 177 15.18 -8.35 -6.27
CA PHE A 177 14.16 -9.40 -6.36
C PHE A 177 14.75 -10.80 -6.10
N VAL A 178 15.88 -11.13 -6.70
CA VAL A 178 16.56 -12.42 -6.49
C VAL A 178 16.92 -12.64 -5.03
N PHE A 179 17.48 -11.63 -4.36
CA PHE A 179 17.82 -11.72 -2.95
C PHE A 179 16.58 -11.82 -2.05
N ALA A 180 15.53 -11.07 -2.34
CA ALA A 180 14.26 -11.19 -1.64
C ALA A 180 13.65 -12.60 -1.78
N PHE A 181 13.65 -13.14 -3.00
CA PHE A 181 13.15 -14.49 -3.25
C PHE A 181 13.99 -15.57 -2.58
N ALA A 182 15.32 -15.45 -2.64
CA ALA A 182 16.24 -16.35 -1.97
C ALA A 182 16.02 -16.35 -0.45
N SER A 183 15.77 -15.18 0.17
CA SER A 183 15.49 -15.10 1.61
C SER A 183 14.23 -15.88 2.00
N VAL A 184 13.19 -15.84 1.18
CA VAL A 184 11.94 -16.61 1.41
C VAL A 184 12.20 -18.11 1.31
N LEU A 185 12.99 -18.55 0.32
CA LEU A 185 13.35 -19.96 0.17
C LEU A 185 14.19 -20.49 1.32
N LEU A 186 15.06 -19.65 1.89
CA LEU A 186 15.88 -20.03 3.04
C LEU A 186 15.08 -20.15 4.36
N LEU A 187 13.90 -19.55 4.42
CA LEU A 187 13.01 -19.60 5.58
C LEU A 187 12.04 -20.78 5.55
N GLN A 188 11.95 -21.52 4.45
CA GLN A 188 11.15 -22.73 4.32
C GLN A 188 11.87 -23.96 4.81
#